data_622e930a8c9ea69f220f67fb41baee30
#
_entry.id   622e930a8c9ea69f220f67fb41baee30
#
_cell.length_a   1.000
_cell.length_b   1.000
_cell.length_c   1.000
_cell.angle_alpha   90.00
_cell.angle_beta   90.00
_cell.angle_gamma   90.00
#
_symmetry.space_group_name_H-M   'P 1'
#
loop_
_entity.id
_entity.type
_entity.pdbx_description
1 polymer ?
#
loop_
_entity_poly.entity_id
_entity_poly.type
_entity_poly.pdbx_seq_one_letter_code
_entity_poly.pdbx_strand_id
1 'polypeptide(L)'
;MNFLRKNQQIAVECSKNNNFSSGVHFHATGTGKSWIALELILEYNKKYENRNILWLCEQKSILIEQFHKSTLKEKGYDIVLKKFLVIDYTENKPNDWYQKVNSATFWKKPILLIINRQFLVSQKKYEKIKMNIDLIIHDECHSIQNNTTQEFYDLVLSKNSNLSCLGFSATPCLEYPPYNTILSQYTIYDAYCDNIIVPPKIKWVESGHTLNDNDFLEICKKNMKELVYKKIIVWCGIIEKCNELALLWKKEFKYFDVFTDTSVNSNEEFNLYAEKETNAILFCACKHREGSDIKNLDGCIFLDKVENRTPKTFVQCIGRVLRKDKLNQKKYGLILDLKASSCIKICDRMNEYLSANVNFPWTYQYNEIRINNKPILEHELLLKEKPLVLKKLKQSNIQNIVDKFVKNCPMEKVYLQRLNYELNMIKEKNLESYLIRAVEILEMTNFIPHVTRGSCGSSLVCYLLGISNVDPVKYNISFARFLNNYRDNLPDIDFDFPHYLRDEVFLKLELK
;
A
#
# COMPACT_ATOMS: atom_id res chain seq x y z
N MET A 1 12.70 -1.74 21.58
CA MET A 1 12.45 -2.94 20.75
C MET A 1 11.60 -2.52 19.58
N ASN A 2 12.12 -2.57 18.36
CA ASN A 2 11.40 -2.05 17.21
C ASN A 2 10.42 -3.07 16.66
N PHE A 3 9.15 -2.93 17.02
CA PHE A 3 8.06 -3.67 16.39
C PHE A 3 7.65 -3.08 15.02
N LEU A 4 8.33 -2.02 14.57
CA LEU A 4 8.09 -1.41 13.27
C LEU A 4 8.61 -2.28 12.13
N ARG A 5 7.81 -2.42 11.08
CA ARG A 5 8.25 -3.02 9.82
C ARG A 5 9.27 -2.11 9.14
N LYS A 6 10.05 -2.66 8.21
CA LYS A 6 11.10 -1.92 7.50
C LYS A 6 10.60 -0.63 6.83
N ASN A 7 9.47 -0.68 6.15
CA ASN A 7 8.86 0.50 5.52
C ASN A 7 8.48 1.59 6.54
N GLN A 8 8.01 1.17 7.72
CA GLN A 8 7.67 2.08 8.81
C GLN A 8 8.92 2.72 9.43
N GLN A 9 9.99 1.94 9.61
CA GLN A 9 11.30 2.45 10.07
C GLN A 9 11.86 3.49 9.10
N ILE A 10 11.81 3.22 7.80
CA ILE A 10 12.25 4.17 6.77
C ILE A 10 11.46 5.47 6.87
N ALA A 11 10.14 5.42 7.04
CA ALA A 11 9.31 6.61 7.17
C ALA A 11 9.69 7.47 8.40
N VAL A 12 9.94 6.82 9.53
CA VAL A 12 10.38 7.49 10.77
C VAL A 12 11.75 8.15 10.55
N GLU A 13 12.72 7.42 9.98
CA GLU A 13 14.06 7.95 9.71
C GLU A 13 14.04 9.12 8.70
N CYS A 14 13.16 9.08 7.68
CA CYS A 14 12.99 10.22 6.77
C CYS A 14 12.60 11.50 7.52
N SER A 15 11.63 11.45 8.42
CA SER A 15 11.23 12.62 9.19
C SER A 15 12.33 13.08 10.18
N LYS A 16 13.02 12.15 10.84
CA LYS A 16 14.13 12.48 11.76
C LYS A 16 15.27 13.19 11.04
N ASN A 17 15.67 12.65 9.87
CA ASN A 17 16.77 13.20 9.07
C ASN A 17 16.44 14.59 8.50
N ASN A 18 15.15 14.85 8.24
CA ASN A 18 14.64 16.14 7.80
C ASN A 18 14.23 17.08 8.96
N ASN A 19 14.68 16.81 10.19
CA ASN A 19 14.34 17.60 11.37
C ASN A 19 12.83 17.79 11.60
N PHE A 20 12.01 16.80 11.23
CA PHE A 20 10.55 16.83 11.28
C PHE A 20 9.95 18.00 10.48
N SER A 21 10.59 18.40 9.38
CA SER A 21 10.00 19.37 8.46
C SER A 21 8.63 18.93 8.00
N SER A 22 7.76 19.88 7.74
CA SER A 22 6.39 19.63 7.28
C SER A 22 6.35 18.88 5.94
N GLY A 23 5.37 17.98 5.80
CA GLY A 23 5.17 17.20 4.59
C GLY A 23 4.26 16.01 4.84
N VAL A 24 4.19 15.12 3.86
CA VAL A 24 3.27 13.98 3.88
C VAL A 24 3.99 12.64 3.76
N HIS A 25 3.59 11.68 4.57
CA HIS A 25 3.90 10.26 4.41
C HIS A 25 2.82 9.63 3.53
N PHE A 26 3.15 9.41 2.26
CA PHE A 26 2.28 8.77 1.30
C PHE A 26 2.34 7.26 1.46
N HIS A 27 1.48 6.69 2.27
CA HIS A 27 1.45 5.27 2.58
C HIS A 27 0.08 4.66 2.30
N ALA A 28 0.06 3.51 1.65
CA ALA A 28 -1.15 2.78 1.31
C ALA A 28 -2.00 2.45 2.55
N THR A 29 -3.29 2.22 2.33
CA THR A 29 -4.21 1.78 3.39
C THR A 29 -3.78 0.40 3.93
N GLY A 30 -3.83 0.21 5.24
CA GLY A 30 -3.48 -1.07 5.88
C GLY A 30 -1.98 -1.28 6.14
N THR A 31 -1.13 -0.33 5.78
CA THR A 31 0.34 -0.43 6.00
C THR A 31 0.82 0.03 7.37
N GLY A 32 -0.11 0.51 8.23
CA GLY A 32 0.19 0.87 9.61
C GLY A 32 0.65 2.30 9.81
N LYS A 33 0.07 3.27 9.10
CA LYS A 33 0.34 4.72 9.24
C LYS A 33 0.30 5.21 10.69
N SER A 34 -0.67 4.74 11.48
CA SER A 34 -0.81 5.17 12.89
C SER A 34 0.37 4.74 13.76
N TRP A 35 1.03 3.60 13.46
CA TRP A 35 2.23 3.17 14.17
C TRP A 35 3.43 4.05 13.84
N ILE A 36 3.55 4.50 12.58
CA ILE A 36 4.55 5.50 12.18
C ILE A 36 4.32 6.80 12.97
N ALA A 37 3.06 7.26 13.02
CA ALA A 37 2.69 8.48 13.73
C ALA A 37 3.02 8.42 15.23
N LEU A 38 2.73 7.30 15.91
CA LEU A 38 3.10 7.08 17.32
C LEU A 38 4.60 7.13 17.56
N GLU A 39 5.38 6.47 16.69
CA GLU A 39 6.84 6.50 16.79
C GLU A 39 7.38 7.92 16.55
N LEU A 40 6.84 8.63 15.57
CA LEU A 40 7.24 10.02 15.28
C LEU A 40 6.95 10.96 16.46
N ILE A 41 5.83 10.77 17.15
CA ILE A 41 5.51 11.51 18.38
C ILE A 41 6.59 11.28 19.44
N LEU A 42 7.01 10.02 19.64
CA LEU A 42 8.04 9.68 20.62
C LEU A 42 9.42 10.20 20.22
N GLU A 43 9.79 10.07 18.94
CA GLU A 43 11.07 10.57 18.43
C GLU A 43 11.11 12.12 18.44
N TYR A 44 10.00 12.79 18.12
CA TYR A 44 9.86 14.24 18.22
C TYR A 44 10.05 14.70 19.67
N ASN A 45 9.39 14.03 20.62
CA ASN A 45 9.54 14.36 22.05
C ASN A 45 10.93 14.04 22.63
N LYS A 46 11.65 13.08 22.05
CA LYS A 46 13.06 12.85 22.43
C LYS A 46 13.96 14.01 22.00
N LYS A 47 13.68 14.59 20.84
CA LYS A 47 14.47 15.68 20.27
C LYS A 47 14.09 17.06 20.84
N TYR A 48 12.80 17.28 21.01
CA TYR A 48 12.20 18.55 21.43
C TYR A 48 11.33 18.32 22.68
N GLU A 49 11.92 18.36 23.86
CA GLU A 49 11.20 18.11 25.10
C GLU A 49 10.07 19.11 25.35
N ASN A 50 9.02 18.68 26.05
CA ASN A 50 7.90 19.51 26.50
C ASN A 50 7.12 20.23 25.38
N ARG A 51 6.98 19.60 24.21
CA ARG A 51 6.22 20.13 23.06
C ARG A 51 4.83 19.54 22.98
N ASN A 52 3.84 20.41 22.75
CA ASN A 52 2.46 20.00 22.62
C ASN A 52 2.16 19.51 21.19
N ILE A 53 1.38 18.47 21.11
CA ILE A 53 1.06 17.78 19.86
C ILE A 53 -0.45 17.77 19.65
N LEU A 54 -0.86 18.14 18.45
CA LEU A 54 -2.23 18.00 17.99
C LEU A 54 -2.32 16.85 16.99
N TRP A 55 -3.17 15.86 17.28
CA TRP A 55 -3.47 14.79 16.33
C TRP A 55 -4.87 14.98 15.76
N LEU A 56 -4.92 15.31 14.48
CA LEU A 56 -6.19 15.42 13.72
C LEU A 56 -6.55 14.07 13.12
N CYS A 57 -7.76 13.61 13.36
CA CYS A 57 -8.31 12.39 12.79
C CYS A 57 -9.63 12.63 12.08
N GLU A 58 -9.97 11.82 11.07
CA GLU A 58 -11.22 11.92 10.34
C GLU A 58 -12.33 11.09 11.00
N GLN A 59 -12.02 9.93 11.56
CA GLN A 59 -13.04 9.02 12.10
C GLN A 59 -12.78 8.57 13.54
N LYS A 60 -13.88 8.30 14.24
CA LYS A 60 -13.93 8.03 15.68
C LYS A 60 -13.34 6.68 16.10
N SER A 61 -13.60 5.62 15.34
CA SER A 61 -13.45 4.24 15.84
C SER A 61 -12.03 3.69 15.82
N ILE A 62 -11.20 4.10 14.86
CA ILE A 62 -9.86 3.47 14.67
C ILE A 62 -8.88 3.91 15.74
N LEU A 63 -8.92 5.19 16.12
CA LEU A 63 -7.98 5.73 17.11
C LEU A 63 -8.25 5.23 18.52
N ILE A 64 -9.54 4.98 18.86
CA ILE A 64 -9.92 4.52 20.19
C ILE A 64 -9.29 3.17 20.52
N GLU A 65 -9.40 2.20 19.60
CA GLU A 65 -8.79 0.89 19.79
C GLU A 65 -7.26 0.98 19.83
N GLN A 66 -6.66 1.85 19.02
CA GLN A 66 -5.20 2.02 18.95
C GLN A 66 -4.64 2.72 20.19
N PHE A 67 -5.37 3.68 20.76
CA PHE A 67 -4.98 4.36 22.01
C PHE A 67 -5.46 3.65 23.27
N HIS A 68 -6.15 2.54 23.16
CA HIS A 68 -6.51 1.73 24.32
C HIS A 68 -5.24 1.26 25.05
N LYS A 69 -5.23 1.35 26.39
CA LYS A 69 -4.04 1.03 27.20
C LYS A 69 -3.45 -0.35 26.91
N SER A 70 -4.31 -1.36 26.70
CA SER A 70 -3.86 -2.71 26.36
C SER A 70 -3.16 -2.78 25.02
N THR A 71 -3.70 -2.12 23.98
CA THR A 71 -3.13 -2.08 22.63
C THR A 71 -1.79 -1.35 22.61
N LEU A 72 -1.71 -0.21 23.29
CA LEU A 72 -0.45 0.54 23.42
C LEU A 72 0.61 -0.27 24.15
N LYS A 73 0.23 -0.99 25.22
CA LYS A 73 1.15 -1.84 26.00
C LYS A 73 1.63 -3.02 25.15
N GLU A 74 0.72 -3.73 24.48
CA GLU A 74 1.05 -4.85 23.60
C GLU A 74 2.04 -4.45 22.50
N LYS A 75 1.94 -3.23 22.00
CA LYS A 75 2.82 -2.67 20.95
C LYS A 75 4.03 -1.88 21.50
N GLY A 76 4.21 -1.82 22.81
CA GLY A 76 5.33 -1.10 23.44
C GLY A 76 5.21 0.43 23.41
N TYR A 77 4.01 0.96 23.15
CA TYR A 77 3.74 2.41 23.10
C TYR A 77 3.04 2.96 24.36
N ASP A 78 2.94 2.20 25.43
CA ASP A 78 2.42 2.66 26.73
C ASP A 78 3.21 3.85 27.30
N ILE A 79 4.46 4.02 26.84
CA ILE A 79 5.31 5.17 27.16
C ILE A 79 4.68 6.51 26.71
N VAL A 80 3.82 6.52 25.67
CA VAL A 80 3.11 7.73 25.24
C VAL A 80 2.24 8.25 26.40
N LEU A 81 1.49 7.37 27.06
CA LEU A 81 0.63 7.73 28.22
C LEU A 81 1.46 8.21 29.42
N LYS A 82 2.70 7.75 29.54
CA LYS A 82 3.62 8.22 30.61
C LYS A 82 4.20 9.58 30.32
N LYS A 83 4.55 9.84 29.05
CA LYS A 83 5.22 11.08 28.62
C LYS A 83 4.26 12.23 28.39
N PHE A 84 3.07 11.98 27.90
CA PHE A 84 2.08 12.97 27.54
C PHE A 84 0.87 12.97 28.47
N LEU A 85 0.26 14.13 28.64
CA LEU A 85 -1.13 14.23 29.07
C LEU A 85 -2.01 14.04 27.83
N VAL A 86 -2.55 12.83 27.66
CA VAL A 86 -3.40 12.51 26.52
C VAL A 86 -4.81 12.97 26.77
N ILE A 87 -5.31 13.85 25.90
CA ILE A 87 -6.70 14.33 25.90
C ILE A 87 -7.32 13.85 24.58
N ASP A 88 -8.28 12.92 24.68
CA ASP A 88 -8.95 12.32 23.55
C ASP A 88 -10.39 12.83 23.43
N TYR A 89 -10.67 13.52 22.33
CA TYR A 89 -11.98 14.02 21.94
C TYR A 89 -12.46 13.45 20.62
N THR A 90 -12.16 12.20 20.34
CA THR A 90 -12.66 11.51 19.16
C THR A 90 -14.14 11.19 19.27
N GLU A 91 -14.61 10.77 20.45
CA GLU A 91 -16.03 10.43 20.72
C GLU A 91 -16.76 11.47 21.57
N ASN A 92 -16.38 11.58 22.83
CA ASN A 92 -17.08 12.41 23.81
C ASN A 92 -16.50 13.81 23.86
N LYS A 93 -17.27 14.79 23.43
CA LYS A 93 -16.90 16.19 23.35
C LYS A 93 -17.84 17.02 24.22
N PRO A 94 -17.50 17.27 25.49
CA PRO A 94 -18.30 18.16 26.33
C PRO A 94 -18.36 19.57 25.73
N ASN A 95 -19.39 20.34 26.06
CA ASN A 95 -19.56 21.70 25.51
C ASN A 95 -18.41 22.62 25.85
N ASP A 96 -17.73 22.38 26.96
CA ASP A 96 -16.56 23.10 27.47
C ASP A 96 -15.22 22.39 27.21
N TRP A 97 -15.17 21.51 26.22
CA TRP A 97 -14.01 20.66 25.87
C TRP A 97 -12.67 21.43 25.86
N TYR A 98 -12.69 22.68 25.39
CA TYR A 98 -11.50 23.54 25.30
C TYR A 98 -11.00 23.99 26.67
N GLN A 99 -11.84 24.07 27.69
CA GLN A 99 -11.41 24.47 29.06
C GLN A 99 -10.43 23.45 29.63
N LYS A 100 -10.68 22.17 29.45
CA LYS A 100 -9.76 21.09 29.87
C LYS A 100 -8.41 21.19 29.14
N VAL A 101 -8.43 21.47 27.84
CA VAL A 101 -7.21 21.64 27.06
C VAL A 101 -6.43 22.86 27.55
N ASN A 102 -7.11 23.99 27.76
CA ASN A 102 -6.46 25.24 28.18
C ASN A 102 -5.96 25.19 29.62
N SER A 103 -6.69 24.56 30.55
CA SER A 103 -6.23 24.36 31.93
C SER A 103 -5.05 23.38 32.00
N ALA A 104 -4.99 22.42 31.09
CA ALA A 104 -3.90 21.45 31.05
C ALA A 104 -2.53 22.07 30.73
N THR A 105 -2.49 23.28 30.17
CA THR A 105 -1.22 24.03 29.93
C THR A 105 -0.47 24.37 31.21
N PHE A 106 -1.13 24.36 32.37
CA PHE A 106 -0.47 24.57 33.69
C PHE A 106 0.23 23.29 34.21
N TRP A 107 0.03 22.15 33.59
CA TRP A 107 0.67 20.91 34.01
C TRP A 107 2.08 20.83 33.42
N LYS A 108 3.02 20.23 34.15
CA LYS A 108 4.41 20.07 33.73
C LYS A 108 4.61 19.01 32.62
N LYS A 109 3.55 18.44 32.06
CA LYS A 109 3.61 17.44 31.00
C LYS A 109 3.12 18.03 29.67
N PRO A 110 3.78 17.72 28.54
CA PRO A 110 3.27 18.10 27.24
C PRO A 110 1.94 17.42 26.95
N ILE A 111 1.09 18.12 26.20
CA ILE A 111 -0.25 17.68 25.86
C ILE A 111 -0.20 16.96 24.52
N LEU A 112 -0.84 15.78 24.43
CA LEU A 112 -1.23 15.12 23.19
C LEU A 112 -2.75 15.24 23.06
N LEU A 113 -3.21 16.21 22.27
CA LEU A 113 -4.62 16.41 21.97
C LEU A 113 -5.00 15.62 20.72
N ILE A 114 -5.91 14.67 20.86
CA ILE A 114 -6.47 13.87 19.77
C ILE A 114 -7.90 14.32 19.54
N ILE A 115 -8.20 14.81 18.33
CA ILE A 115 -9.52 15.40 18.05
C ILE A 115 -9.94 15.17 16.60
N ASN A 116 -11.25 15.00 16.41
CA ASN A 116 -11.79 14.90 15.06
C ASN A 116 -11.66 16.24 14.32
N ARG A 117 -11.05 16.20 13.14
CA ARG A 117 -10.79 17.39 12.31
C ARG A 117 -12.08 18.16 12.00
N GLN A 118 -13.13 17.46 11.51
CA GLN A 118 -14.38 18.14 11.13
C GLN A 118 -15.00 18.87 12.31
N PHE A 119 -14.96 18.28 13.50
CA PHE A 119 -15.43 18.95 14.70
C PHE A 119 -14.61 20.20 15.01
N LEU A 120 -13.28 20.11 14.92
CA LEU A 120 -12.38 21.21 15.26
C LEU A 120 -12.55 22.41 14.31
N VAL A 121 -12.61 22.14 13.00
CA VAL A 121 -12.72 23.23 11.98
C VAL A 121 -14.15 23.77 11.87
N SER A 122 -15.17 23.01 12.26
CA SER A 122 -16.55 23.48 12.23
C SER A 122 -16.76 24.67 13.16
N GLN A 123 -17.37 25.75 12.66
CA GLN A 123 -17.60 26.99 13.43
C GLN A 123 -16.30 27.56 14.04
N LYS A 124 -15.15 27.33 13.41
CA LYS A 124 -13.83 27.82 13.85
C LYS A 124 -13.50 27.48 15.31
N LYS A 125 -13.92 26.28 15.78
CA LYS A 125 -13.72 25.86 17.18
C LYS A 125 -12.26 25.83 17.61
N TYR A 126 -11.33 25.72 16.64
CA TYR A 126 -9.88 25.81 16.88
C TYR A 126 -9.43 27.14 17.48
N GLU A 127 -10.17 28.23 17.31
CA GLU A 127 -9.88 29.53 17.92
C GLU A 127 -9.99 29.52 19.45
N LYS A 128 -10.74 28.57 20.00
CA LYS A 128 -10.88 28.36 21.45
C LYS A 128 -9.67 27.73 22.11
N ILE A 129 -8.76 27.12 21.32
CA ILE A 129 -7.53 26.50 21.82
C ILE A 129 -6.48 27.60 22.06
N LYS A 130 -6.04 27.72 23.33
CA LYS A 130 -4.96 28.63 23.75
C LYS A 130 -3.62 27.92 23.87
N MET A 131 -3.61 26.59 23.77
CA MET A 131 -2.41 25.77 23.80
C MET A 131 -1.52 26.11 22.60
N ASN A 132 -0.23 26.32 22.85
CA ASN A 132 0.75 26.39 21.75
C ASN A 132 0.89 25.01 21.15
N ILE A 133 0.75 24.89 19.83
CA ILE A 133 0.88 23.65 19.07
C ILE A 133 2.25 23.66 18.40
N ASP A 134 3.05 22.63 18.66
CA ASP A 134 4.42 22.52 18.13
C ASP A 134 4.53 21.47 17.02
N LEU A 135 3.67 20.44 17.08
CA LEU A 135 3.56 19.39 16.04
C LEU A 135 2.10 19.08 15.76
N ILE A 136 1.74 19.00 14.49
CA ILE A 136 0.47 18.45 14.03
C ILE A 136 0.73 17.10 13.37
N ILE A 137 0.04 16.06 13.84
CA ILE A 137 -0.15 14.79 13.15
C ILE A 137 -1.51 14.83 12.48
N HIS A 138 -1.58 14.70 11.16
CA HIS A 138 -2.83 14.77 10.42
C HIS A 138 -3.09 13.47 9.67
N ASP A 139 -3.94 12.63 10.22
CA ASP A 139 -4.40 11.41 9.54
C ASP A 139 -5.40 11.76 8.45
N GLU A 140 -5.27 11.13 7.28
CA GLU A 140 -6.02 11.43 6.05
C GLU A 140 -5.89 12.91 5.64
N CYS A 141 -4.65 13.42 5.61
CA CYS A 141 -4.32 14.81 5.37
C CYS A 141 -4.74 15.35 3.98
N HIS A 142 -5.21 14.49 3.07
CA HIS A 142 -5.83 14.92 1.83
C HIS A 142 -7.08 15.82 2.05
N SER A 143 -7.64 15.80 3.25
CA SER A 143 -8.74 16.69 3.67
C SER A 143 -8.35 18.17 3.74
N ILE A 144 -7.06 18.50 3.54
CA ILE A 144 -6.56 19.89 3.37
C ILE A 144 -7.23 20.60 2.17
N GLN A 145 -7.77 19.86 1.20
CA GLN A 145 -8.53 20.44 0.09
C GLN A 145 -9.79 21.21 0.52
N ASN A 146 -10.29 20.97 1.74
CA ASN A 146 -11.47 21.68 2.25
C ASN A 146 -11.08 23.07 2.75
N ASN A 147 -11.76 24.12 2.28
CA ASN A 147 -11.49 25.51 2.64
C ASN A 147 -11.40 25.73 4.15
N THR A 148 -12.32 25.14 4.94
CA THR A 148 -12.30 25.27 6.40
C THR A 148 -11.05 24.67 7.06
N THR A 149 -10.47 23.65 6.43
CA THR A 149 -9.20 23.06 6.89
C THR A 149 -8.03 23.95 6.50
N GLN A 150 -8.05 24.56 5.32
CA GLN A 150 -7.04 25.53 4.90
C GLN A 150 -7.02 26.73 5.84
N GLU A 151 -8.18 27.34 6.13
CA GLU A 151 -8.28 28.45 7.10
C GLU A 151 -7.68 28.11 8.47
N PHE A 152 -7.88 26.87 8.92
CA PHE A 152 -7.24 26.38 10.16
C PHE A 152 -5.72 26.39 10.06
N TYR A 153 -5.16 25.83 8.95
CA TYR A 153 -3.71 25.78 8.77
C TYR A 153 -3.11 27.18 8.60
N ASP A 154 -3.77 28.06 7.85
CA ASP A 154 -3.32 29.46 7.69
C ASP A 154 -3.20 30.16 9.04
N LEU A 155 -4.19 29.95 9.92
CA LEU A 155 -4.15 30.55 11.26
C LEU A 155 -3.04 29.96 12.13
N VAL A 156 -2.89 28.64 12.20
CA VAL A 156 -1.91 28.03 13.11
C VAL A 156 -0.48 28.25 12.62
N LEU A 157 -0.23 28.26 11.31
CA LEU A 157 1.06 28.55 10.73
C LEU A 157 1.44 30.03 10.90
N SER A 158 0.47 30.96 10.83
CA SER A 158 0.74 32.38 11.11
C SER A 158 1.10 32.66 12.57
N LYS A 159 0.58 31.85 13.51
CA LYS A 159 0.89 31.96 14.93
C LYS A 159 2.21 31.31 15.33
N ASN A 160 2.65 30.26 14.64
CA ASN A 160 3.88 29.53 14.95
C ASN A 160 4.59 29.14 13.67
N SER A 161 5.59 29.92 13.28
CA SER A 161 6.41 29.66 12.08
C SER A 161 7.27 28.39 12.20
N ASN A 162 7.49 27.87 13.40
CA ASN A 162 8.26 26.67 13.67
C ASN A 162 7.37 25.40 13.81
N LEU A 163 6.09 25.52 13.50
CA LEU A 163 5.15 24.41 13.57
C LEU A 163 5.52 23.32 12.56
N SER A 164 5.70 22.10 13.04
CA SER A 164 5.87 20.92 12.20
C SER A 164 4.51 20.29 11.89
N CYS A 165 4.26 19.95 10.62
CA CYS A 165 3.02 19.32 10.20
C CYS A 165 3.33 18.03 9.44
N LEU A 166 3.08 16.88 10.05
CA LEU A 166 3.30 15.57 9.46
C LEU A 166 1.96 14.95 9.06
N GLY A 167 1.71 14.93 7.76
CA GLY A 167 0.49 14.37 7.17
C GLY A 167 0.64 12.89 6.81
N PHE A 168 -0.46 12.15 6.89
CA PHE A 168 -0.56 10.75 6.47
C PHE A 168 -1.73 10.58 5.53
N SER A 169 -1.49 10.01 4.36
CA SER A 169 -2.57 9.70 3.41
C SER A 169 -2.17 8.59 2.46
N ALA A 170 -3.16 7.81 2.01
CA ALA A 170 -3.01 6.92 0.87
C ALA A 170 -3.26 7.63 -0.47
N THR A 171 -3.79 8.85 -0.42
CA THR A 171 -4.13 9.69 -1.59
C THR A 171 -3.80 11.15 -1.27
N PRO A 172 -2.50 11.50 -1.15
CA PRO A 172 -2.11 12.84 -0.74
C PRO A 172 -2.54 13.91 -1.75
N CYS A 173 -2.83 15.10 -1.23
CA CYS A 173 -2.97 16.31 -2.02
C CYS A 173 -1.73 17.18 -1.78
N LEU A 174 -0.97 17.42 -2.84
CA LEU A 174 0.30 18.14 -2.75
C LEU A 174 0.20 19.61 -3.17
N GLU A 175 -1.00 20.10 -3.45
CA GLU A 175 -1.25 21.47 -3.94
C GLU A 175 -1.18 22.50 -2.81
N TYR A 176 -1.39 22.08 -1.56
CA TYR A 176 -1.54 23.00 -0.44
C TYR A 176 -0.48 22.80 0.64
N PRO A 177 0.18 23.88 1.09
CA PRO A 177 1.00 23.84 2.30
C PRO A 177 0.13 23.46 3.52
N PRO A 178 0.70 22.74 4.51
CA PRO A 178 2.11 22.34 4.65
C PRO A 178 2.44 20.98 4.01
N TYR A 179 1.54 20.40 3.20
CA TYR A 179 1.66 19.02 2.67
C TYR A 179 2.09 18.95 1.21
N ASN A 180 2.81 19.94 0.72
CA ASN A 180 3.31 20.01 -0.67
C ASN A 180 4.60 19.19 -0.92
N THR A 181 5.12 18.50 0.10
CA THR A 181 6.33 17.68 0.00
C THR A 181 6.07 16.26 0.48
N ILE A 182 6.51 15.27 -0.29
CA ILE A 182 6.48 13.86 0.13
C ILE A 182 7.72 13.56 0.97
N LEU A 183 7.51 13.18 2.23
CA LEU A 183 8.57 12.79 3.17
C LEU A 183 8.99 11.34 2.97
N SER A 184 8.02 10.45 2.78
CA SER A 184 8.24 9.05 2.45
C SER A 184 7.08 8.51 1.64
N GLN A 185 7.36 7.50 0.81
CA GLN A 185 6.36 6.86 -0.04
C GLN A 185 6.39 5.35 0.15
N TYR A 186 5.19 4.76 0.27
CA TYR A 186 5.00 3.32 0.33
C TYR A 186 3.62 2.99 -0.27
N THR A 187 3.62 2.64 -1.54
CA THR A 187 2.41 2.47 -2.36
C THR A 187 1.71 1.13 -2.09
N ILE A 188 0.53 0.94 -2.67
CA ILE A 188 -0.13 -0.37 -2.69
C ILE A 188 0.78 -1.41 -3.34
N TYR A 189 1.50 -1.01 -4.38
CA TYR A 189 2.44 -1.88 -5.08
C TYR A 189 3.58 -2.34 -4.17
N ASP A 190 4.23 -1.41 -3.48
CA ASP A 190 5.29 -1.74 -2.53
C ASP A 190 4.77 -2.68 -1.45
N ALA A 191 3.57 -2.39 -0.91
CA ALA A 191 2.95 -3.22 0.12
C ALA A 191 2.60 -4.64 -0.38
N TYR A 192 2.21 -4.77 -1.64
CA TYR A 192 1.99 -6.05 -2.29
C TYR A 192 3.31 -6.81 -2.50
N CYS A 193 4.33 -6.14 -3.04
CA CYS A 193 5.66 -6.71 -3.24
C CYS A 193 6.29 -7.21 -1.93
N ASP A 194 6.14 -6.42 -0.86
CA ASP A 194 6.63 -6.79 0.48
C ASP A 194 5.72 -7.81 1.20
N ASN A 195 4.70 -8.32 0.50
CA ASN A 195 3.78 -9.30 1.07
C ASN A 195 3.02 -8.80 2.32
N ILE A 196 2.75 -7.49 2.41
CA ILE A 196 2.00 -6.86 3.51
C ILE A 196 0.49 -6.95 3.28
N ILE A 197 0.07 -6.91 2.02
CA ILE A 197 -1.32 -7.01 1.58
C ILE A 197 -1.47 -8.14 0.56
N VAL A 198 -2.73 -8.55 0.30
CA VAL A 198 -3.07 -9.46 -0.79
C VAL A 198 -3.35 -8.66 -2.07
N PRO A 199 -3.20 -9.25 -3.27
CA PRO A 199 -3.50 -8.58 -4.52
C PRO A 199 -5.01 -8.29 -4.67
N PRO A 200 -5.40 -7.20 -5.32
CA PRO A 200 -6.77 -6.98 -5.71
C PRO A 200 -7.19 -7.88 -6.89
N LYS A 201 -8.40 -8.43 -6.82
CA LYS A 201 -9.11 -9.09 -7.92
C LYS A 201 -10.35 -8.26 -8.23
N ILE A 202 -10.31 -7.52 -9.33
CA ILE A 202 -11.36 -6.57 -9.70
C ILE A 202 -12.20 -7.16 -10.81
N LYS A 203 -13.52 -7.16 -10.62
CA LYS A 203 -14.47 -7.63 -11.60
C LYS A 203 -15.57 -6.61 -11.86
N TRP A 204 -16.03 -6.57 -13.09
CA TRP A 204 -17.18 -5.79 -13.53
C TRP A 204 -17.93 -6.57 -14.62
N VAL A 205 -19.11 -6.07 -14.99
CA VAL A 205 -19.95 -6.75 -15.99
C VAL A 205 -20.41 -5.78 -17.07
N GLU A 206 -20.47 -6.28 -18.30
CA GLU A 206 -21.09 -5.61 -19.43
C GLU A 206 -22.25 -6.47 -19.95
N SER A 207 -23.36 -5.82 -20.27
CA SER A 207 -24.55 -6.51 -20.75
C SER A 207 -25.25 -5.68 -21.85
N GLY A 208 -25.71 -6.34 -22.89
CA GLY A 208 -26.55 -5.73 -23.93
C GLY A 208 -27.97 -5.40 -23.47
N HIS A 209 -28.32 -5.69 -22.21
CA HIS A 209 -29.63 -5.46 -21.63
C HIS A 209 -29.49 -4.89 -20.21
N THR A 210 -30.55 -4.25 -19.70
CA THR A 210 -30.57 -3.72 -18.34
C THR A 210 -30.60 -4.86 -17.33
N LEU A 211 -29.62 -4.87 -16.41
CA LEU A 211 -29.54 -5.79 -15.27
C LEU A 211 -30.39 -5.27 -14.13
N ASN A 212 -31.17 -6.17 -13.53
CA ASN A 212 -31.95 -5.91 -12.34
C ASN A 212 -31.25 -6.39 -11.04
N ASP A 213 -31.84 -6.15 -9.88
CA ASP A 213 -31.25 -6.48 -8.59
C ASP A 213 -31.07 -8.00 -8.38
N ASN A 214 -31.94 -8.84 -8.96
CA ASN A 214 -31.78 -10.30 -8.93
C ASN A 214 -30.60 -10.76 -9.82
N ASP A 215 -30.39 -10.12 -10.96
CA ASP A 215 -29.24 -10.41 -11.82
C ASP A 215 -27.94 -10.07 -11.06
N PHE A 216 -27.85 -8.92 -10.40
CA PHE A 216 -26.70 -8.56 -9.55
C PHE A 216 -26.51 -9.51 -8.38
N LEU A 217 -27.59 -9.94 -7.73
CA LEU A 217 -27.56 -10.94 -6.66
C LEU A 217 -26.90 -12.25 -7.13
N GLU A 218 -27.31 -12.78 -8.28
CA GLU A 218 -26.75 -14.03 -8.82
C GLU A 218 -25.25 -13.88 -9.22
N ILE A 219 -24.87 -12.74 -9.79
CA ILE A 219 -23.46 -12.43 -10.04
C ILE A 219 -22.65 -12.46 -8.73
N CYS A 220 -23.19 -11.85 -7.68
CA CYS A 220 -22.56 -11.83 -6.37
C CYS A 220 -22.45 -13.23 -5.77
N LYS A 221 -23.55 -14.02 -5.77
CA LYS A 221 -23.54 -15.41 -5.29
C LYS A 221 -22.45 -16.25 -5.96
N LYS A 222 -22.31 -16.11 -7.28
CA LYS A 222 -21.28 -16.81 -8.04
C LYS A 222 -19.87 -16.46 -7.57
N ASN A 223 -19.59 -15.16 -7.46
CA ASN A 223 -18.26 -14.66 -7.11
C ASN A 223 -17.88 -14.88 -5.63
N MET A 224 -18.87 -14.92 -4.74
CA MET A 224 -18.66 -15.16 -3.32
C MET A 224 -18.28 -16.59 -2.96
N LYS A 225 -18.56 -17.58 -3.83
CA LYS A 225 -18.29 -19.00 -3.57
C LYS A 225 -16.80 -19.27 -3.32
N GLU A 226 -15.91 -18.53 -3.97
CA GLU A 226 -14.47 -18.71 -3.90
C GLU A 226 -13.80 -18.00 -2.70
N LEU A 227 -14.54 -17.17 -1.96
CA LEU A 227 -14.02 -16.42 -0.83
C LEU A 227 -13.82 -17.30 0.40
N VAL A 228 -12.75 -17.06 1.15
CA VAL A 228 -12.37 -17.85 2.33
C VAL A 228 -13.34 -17.60 3.50
N TYR A 229 -13.46 -16.35 3.90
CA TYR A 229 -14.30 -15.96 5.04
C TYR A 229 -15.73 -15.61 4.63
N LYS A 230 -15.95 -15.30 3.34
CA LYS A 230 -17.25 -14.86 2.81
C LYS A 230 -17.81 -13.67 3.59
N LYS A 231 -16.92 -12.77 4.03
CA LYS A 231 -17.25 -11.54 4.73
C LYS A 231 -17.12 -10.36 3.78
N ILE A 232 -18.21 -9.66 3.52
CA ILE A 232 -18.29 -8.64 2.48
C ILE A 232 -18.98 -7.37 2.95
N ILE A 233 -18.60 -6.25 2.32
CA ILE A 233 -19.29 -4.97 2.43
C ILE A 233 -19.89 -4.57 1.09
N VAL A 234 -21.11 -4.05 1.09
CA VAL A 234 -21.86 -3.64 -0.10
C VAL A 234 -22.23 -2.17 0.02
N TRP A 235 -21.85 -1.35 -0.95
CA TRP A 235 -22.22 0.07 -1.01
C TRP A 235 -23.30 0.32 -2.04
N CYS A 236 -24.43 0.90 -1.59
CA CYS A 236 -25.62 1.12 -2.41
C CYS A 236 -25.83 2.58 -2.81
N GLY A 237 -25.11 3.53 -2.19
CA GLY A 237 -25.24 4.96 -2.46
C GLY A 237 -26.34 5.66 -1.69
N ILE A 238 -27.55 5.09 -1.62
CA ILE A 238 -28.71 5.65 -0.92
C ILE A 238 -29.29 4.67 0.11
N ILE A 239 -29.90 5.21 1.16
CA ILE A 239 -30.34 4.44 2.33
C ILE A 239 -31.51 3.51 1.98
N GLU A 240 -32.50 3.98 1.21
CA GLU A 240 -33.64 3.19 0.78
C GLU A 240 -33.20 1.93 0.02
N LYS A 241 -32.30 2.11 -0.96
CA LYS A 241 -31.77 1.00 -1.76
C LYS A 241 -30.96 0.02 -0.92
N CYS A 242 -30.23 0.53 0.07
CA CYS A 242 -29.52 -0.27 1.04
C CYS A 242 -30.45 -1.22 1.79
N ASN A 243 -31.56 -0.71 2.31
CA ASN A 243 -32.55 -1.49 3.06
C ASN A 243 -33.29 -2.50 2.16
N GLU A 244 -33.70 -2.10 0.95
CA GLU A 244 -34.36 -3.00 -0.01
C GLU A 244 -33.47 -4.20 -0.36
N LEU A 245 -32.20 -3.93 -0.72
CA LEU A 245 -31.26 -4.97 -1.11
C LEU A 245 -30.89 -5.87 0.06
N ALA A 246 -30.73 -5.31 1.26
CA ALA A 246 -30.47 -6.11 2.45
C ALA A 246 -31.62 -7.09 2.73
N LEU A 247 -32.87 -6.66 2.60
CA LEU A 247 -34.04 -7.53 2.76
C LEU A 247 -34.10 -8.62 1.68
N LEU A 248 -33.81 -8.27 0.41
CA LEU A 248 -33.74 -9.23 -0.67
C LEU A 248 -32.66 -10.30 -0.40
N TRP A 249 -31.46 -9.85 -0.06
CA TRP A 249 -30.33 -10.75 0.17
C TRP A 249 -30.51 -11.60 1.43
N LYS A 250 -31.14 -11.09 2.47
CA LYS A 250 -31.47 -11.86 3.69
C LYS A 250 -32.36 -13.09 3.38
N LYS A 251 -33.26 -12.98 2.39
CA LYS A 251 -34.11 -14.10 1.95
C LYS A 251 -33.31 -15.14 1.15
N GLU A 252 -32.36 -14.69 0.36
CA GLU A 252 -31.65 -15.50 -0.61
C GLU A 252 -30.37 -16.13 -0.07
N PHE A 253 -29.67 -15.45 0.85
CA PHE A 253 -28.45 -15.94 1.51
C PHE A 253 -28.76 -16.56 2.86
N LYS A 254 -29.41 -17.74 2.88
CA LYS A 254 -29.85 -18.42 4.11
C LYS A 254 -28.77 -18.74 5.14
N TYR A 255 -27.51 -18.83 4.70
CA TYR A 255 -26.36 -19.17 5.54
C TYR A 255 -25.47 -17.96 5.88
N PHE A 256 -25.96 -16.76 5.59
CA PHE A 256 -25.23 -15.54 5.87
C PHE A 256 -26.02 -14.65 6.84
N ASP A 257 -25.29 -14.00 7.73
CA ASP A 257 -25.84 -12.91 8.51
C ASP A 257 -25.77 -11.62 7.68
N VAL A 258 -26.92 -11.01 7.43
CA VAL A 258 -27.04 -9.77 6.65
C VAL A 258 -27.39 -8.63 7.58
N PHE A 259 -26.53 -7.60 7.56
CA PHE A 259 -26.61 -6.41 8.40
C PHE A 259 -26.75 -5.15 7.55
N THR A 260 -27.27 -4.07 8.16
CA THR A 260 -27.32 -2.74 7.55
C THR A 260 -26.70 -1.71 8.48
N ASP A 261 -25.87 -0.81 7.96
CA ASP A 261 -25.38 0.33 8.72
C ASP A 261 -25.51 1.62 7.91
N THR A 262 -26.46 2.42 8.27
CA THR A 262 -26.78 3.70 7.64
C THR A 262 -26.63 4.85 8.64
N SER A 263 -26.78 6.09 8.18
CA SER A 263 -26.74 7.26 9.08
C SER A 263 -27.96 7.34 10.04
N VAL A 264 -29.00 6.57 9.76
CA VAL A 264 -30.24 6.54 10.54
C VAL A 264 -30.23 5.45 11.64
N ASN A 265 -29.45 4.37 11.41
CA ASN A 265 -29.37 3.24 12.33
C ASN A 265 -28.34 3.49 13.44
N SER A 266 -28.54 2.85 14.61
CA SER A 266 -27.50 2.75 15.64
C SER A 266 -26.30 1.94 15.12
N ASN A 267 -25.12 2.16 15.70
CA ASN A 267 -23.90 1.40 15.32
C ASN A 267 -23.95 -0.09 15.78
N GLU A 268 -25.03 -0.55 16.36
CA GLU A 268 -25.18 -1.91 16.90
C GLU A 268 -25.02 -2.98 15.82
N GLU A 269 -25.70 -2.83 14.68
CA GLU A 269 -25.58 -3.79 13.57
C GLU A 269 -24.16 -3.85 13.00
N PHE A 270 -23.46 -2.72 12.95
CA PHE A 270 -22.05 -2.72 12.55
C PHE A 270 -21.19 -3.47 13.56
N ASN A 271 -21.40 -3.30 14.85
CA ASN A 271 -20.64 -4.01 15.88
C ASN A 271 -20.85 -5.51 15.78
N LEU A 272 -22.10 -5.96 15.62
CA LEU A 272 -22.42 -7.38 15.40
C LEU A 272 -21.75 -7.92 14.12
N TYR A 273 -21.77 -7.17 13.04
CA TYR A 273 -21.07 -7.54 11.81
C TYR A 273 -19.56 -7.61 12.04
N ALA A 274 -18.98 -6.66 12.75
CA ALA A 274 -17.53 -6.61 12.99
C ALA A 274 -17.03 -7.82 13.78
N GLU A 275 -17.84 -8.31 14.74
CA GLU A 275 -17.56 -9.50 15.56
C GLU A 275 -17.63 -10.82 14.77
N LYS A 276 -18.43 -10.87 13.70
CA LYS A 276 -18.51 -12.07 12.86
C LYS A 276 -17.17 -12.36 12.18
N GLU A 277 -16.76 -13.60 12.18
CA GLU A 277 -15.54 -14.02 11.50
C GLU A 277 -15.80 -14.42 10.06
N THR A 278 -16.94 -15.03 9.75
CA THR A 278 -17.29 -15.58 8.44
C THR A 278 -18.76 -15.35 8.10
N ASN A 279 -19.11 -15.54 6.82
CA ASN A 279 -20.48 -15.57 6.30
C ASN A 279 -21.33 -14.35 6.70
N ALA A 280 -20.78 -13.16 6.55
CA ALA A 280 -21.42 -11.91 6.93
C ALA A 280 -21.43 -10.90 5.78
N ILE A 281 -22.55 -10.22 5.60
CA ILE A 281 -22.75 -9.19 4.59
C ILE A 281 -23.21 -7.92 5.27
N LEU A 282 -22.50 -6.82 5.03
CA LEU A 282 -22.88 -5.50 5.54
C LEU A 282 -23.29 -4.60 4.39
N PHE A 283 -24.52 -4.12 4.43
CA PHE A 283 -25.02 -3.10 3.52
C PHE A 283 -24.86 -1.71 4.10
N CYS A 284 -24.24 -0.81 3.30
CA CYS A 284 -24.04 0.58 3.65
C CYS A 284 -24.47 1.50 2.50
N ALA A 285 -24.98 2.69 2.80
CA ALA A 285 -25.14 3.72 1.77
C ALA A 285 -23.76 4.28 1.35
N CYS A 286 -23.12 5.01 2.27
CA CYS A 286 -21.77 5.57 2.06
C CYS A 286 -20.83 5.38 3.25
N LYS A 287 -21.33 4.87 4.39
CA LYS A 287 -20.51 4.61 5.58
C LYS A 287 -19.41 3.58 5.30
N HIS A 288 -18.37 3.59 6.10
CA HIS A 288 -17.27 2.64 6.06
C HIS A 288 -16.42 2.63 4.76
N ARG A 289 -16.58 3.61 3.88
CA ARG A 289 -15.67 3.84 2.75
C ARG A 289 -14.30 4.25 3.25
N GLU A 290 -14.25 4.99 4.34
CA GLU A 290 -13.05 5.46 5.01
C GLU A 290 -13.04 5.03 6.48
N GLY A 291 -11.88 4.80 7.07
CA GLY A 291 -11.65 4.76 8.51
C GLY A 291 -12.04 3.47 9.27
N SER A 292 -12.78 2.50 8.72
CA SER A 292 -13.16 1.30 9.47
C SER A 292 -12.12 0.17 9.39
N ASP A 293 -11.87 -0.50 10.50
CA ASP A 293 -11.04 -1.73 10.55
C ASP A 293 -11.96 -2.96 10.69
N ILE A 294 -12.12 -3.68 9.58
CA ILE A 294 -12.99 -4.85 9.52
C ILE A 294 -12.10 -6.07 9.35
N LYS A 295 -12.07 -6.92 10.38
CA LYS A 295 -11.30 -8.17 10.34
C LYS A 295 -11.89 -9.15 9.33
N ASN A 296 -11.03 -9.89 8.64
CA ASN A 296 -11.39 -10.95 7.69
C ASN A 296 -12.28 -10.47 6.52
N LEU A 297 -12.24 -9.19 6.17
CA LEU A 297 -13.01 -8.67 5.05
C LEU A 297 -12.44 -9.21 3.73
N ASP A 298 -13.18 -10.08 3.04
CA ASP A 298 -12.76 -10.73 1.80
C ASP A 298 -13.05 -9.93 0.55
N GLY A 299 -14.15 -9.18 0.56
CA GLY A 299 -14.58 -8.47 -0.61
C GLY A 299 -15.40 -7.21 -0.35
N CYS A 300 -15.49 -6.38 -1.37
CA CYS A 300 -16.41 -5.26 -1.43
C CYS A 300 -17.15 -5.24 -2.76
N ILE A 301 -18.39 -4.76 -2.71
CA ILE A 301 -19.30 -4.70 -3.85
C ILE A 301 -19.83 -3.28 -3.97
N PHE A 302 -19.72 -2.69 -5.15
CA PHE A 302 -20.31 -1.41 -5.48
C PHE A 302 -21.58 -1.63 -6.29
N LEU A 303 -22.72 -1.28 -5.71
CA LEU A 303 -24.04 -1.26 -6.35
C LEU A 303 -24.60 0.15 -6.49
N ASP A 304 -23.84 1.17 -6.08
CA ASP A 304 -24.18 2.56 -6.30
C ASP A 304 -23.95 2.96 -7.76
N LYS A 305 -24.91 3.69 -8.34
CA LYS A 305 -24.85 4.18 -9.71
C LYS A 305 -23.93 5.40 -9.78
N VAL A 306 -22.63 5.18 -9.88
CA VAL A 306 -21.62 6.23 -9.98
C VAL A 306 -20.86 6.07 -11.28
N GLU A 307 -21.10 6.95 -12.23
CA GLU A 307 -20.43 6.94 -13.55
C GLU A 307 -18.91 7.20 -13.43
N ASN A 308 -18.52 8.10 -12.51
CA ASN A 308 -17.15 8.45 -12.24
C ASN A 308 -16.86 8.37 -10.74
N ARG A 309 -16.44 7.19 -10.30
CA ARG A 309 -15.94 7.01 -8.93
C ARG A 309 -14.58 7.69 -8.80
N THR A 310 -14.44 8.61 -7.84
CA THR A 310 -13.14 9.29 -7.66
C THR A 310 -12.07 8.27 -7.29
N PRO A 311 -10.84 8.41 -7.81
CA PRO A 311 -9.72 7.54 -7.44
C PRO A 311 -9.55 7.42 -5.92
N LYS A 312 -9.68 8.53 -5.21
CA LYS A 312 -9.61 8.58 -3.75
C LYS A 312 -10.60 7.61 -3.07
N THR A 313 -11.89 7.72 -3.39
CA THR A 313 -12.92 6.85 -2.77
C THR A 313 -12.69 5.39 -3.13
N PHE A 314 -12.41 5.11 -4.40
CA PHE A 314 -12.16 3.75 -4.88
C PHE A 314 -11.02 3.09 -4.12
N VAL A 315 -9.94 3.80 -3.96
CA VAL A 315 -8.71 3.41 -3.32
C VAL A 315 -8.88 3.12 -1.84
N GLN A 316 -9.58 3.96 -1.12
CA GLN A 316 -9.82 3.76 0.29
C GLN A 316 -10.73 2.57 0.54
N CYS A 317 -11.74 2.36 -0.33
CA CYS A 317 -12.61 1.20 -0.27
C CYS A 317 -11.83 -0.10 -0.52
N ILE A 318 -11.07 -0.18 -1.62
CA ILE A 318 -10.34 -1.41 -1.95
C ILE A 318 -9.22 -1.71 -0.96
N GLY A 319 -8.55 -0.71 -0.44
CA GLY A 319 -7.48 -0.91 0.55
C GLY A 319 -7.93 -1.64 1.81
N ARG A 320 -9.24 -1.65 2.10
CA ARG A 320 -9.80 -2.42 3.23
C ARG A 320 -9.82 -3.90 2.97
N VAL A 321 -10.18 -4.30 1.75
CA VAL A 321 -10.24 -5.71 1.36
C VAL A 321 -8.89 -6.29 0.98
N LEU A 322 -7.83 -5.49 0.93
CA LEU A 322 -6.49 -5.99 0.64
C LEU A 322 -5.70 -6.41 1.90
N ARG A 323 -6.22 -6.18 3.09
CA ARG A 323 -5.56 -6.61 4.32
C ARG A 323 -5.47 -8.13 4.40
N LYS A 324 -4.32 -8.61 4.83
CA LYS A 324 -4.12 -10.02 5.12
C LYS A 324 -4.88 -10.44 6.36
N ASP A 325 -5.37 -11.66 6.36
CA ASP A 325 -5.87 -12.33 7.54
C ASP A 325 -4.71 -12.87 8.41
N LYS A 326 -4.99 -13.17 9.67
CA LYS A 326 -3.98 -13.68 10.60
C LYS A 326 -3.38 -15.04 10.18
N LEU A 327 -4.16 -15.85 9.46
CA LEU A 327 -3.77 -17.20 9.04
C LEU A 327 -3.16 -17.25 7.64
N ASN A 328 -3.07 -16.10 6.92
CA ASN A 328 -2.60 -16.00 5.54
C ASN A 328 -3.33 -16.91 4.54
N GLN A 329 -4.61 -17.20 4.79
CA GLN A 329 -5.43 -18.05 3.91
C GLN A 329 -6.02 -17.28 2.74
N LYS A 330 -6.20 -15.97 2.90
CA LYS A 330 -6.75 -15.08 1.90
C LYS A 330 -5.75 -14.86 0.77
N LYS A 331 -6.12 -15.24 -0.45
CA LYS A 331 -5.25 -15.14 -1.64
C LYS A 331 -5.36 -13.79 -2.36
N TYR A 332 -6.53 -13.15 -2.32
CA TYR A 332 -6.82 -11.86 -2.97
C TYR A 332 -7.95 -11.14 -2.24
N GLY A 333 -8.08 -9.84 -2.49
CA GLY A 333 -9.26 -9.06 -2.10
C GLY A 333 -10.21 -8.92 -3.29
N LEU A 334 -11.46 -9.38 -3.18
CA LEU A 334 -12.44 -9.28 -4.25
C LEU A 334 -13.08 -7.90 -4.30
N ILE A 335 -13.07 -7.28 -5.47
CA ILE A 335 -13.75 -6.01 -5.75
C ILE A 335 -14.73 -6.23 -6.90
N LEU A 336 -16.02 -6.10 -6.64
CA LEU A 336 -17.05 -6.14 -7.68
C LEU A 336 -17.59 -4.73 -7.90
N ASP A 337 -17.32 -4.14 -9.07
CA ASP A 337 -17.93 -2.86 -9.48
C ASP A 337 -18.97 -3.12 -10.57
N LEU A 338 -20.19 -3.46 -10.13
CA LEU A 338 -21.24 -3.97 -11.01
C LEU A 338 -22.01 -2.88 -11.78
N LYS A 339 -21.78 -1.62 -11.43
CA LYS A 339 -22.40 -0.46 -12.10
C LYS A 339 -21.37 0.50 -12.66
N ALA A 340 -20.12 0.04 -12.86
CA ALA A 340 -19.08 0.82 -13.49
C ALA A 340 -19.37 1.09 -14.96
N SER A 341 -19.05 2.28 -15.43
CA SER A 341 -19.38 2.71 -16.78
C SER A 341 -18.39 2.24 -17.86
N SER A 342 -17.16 1.85 -17.54
CA SER A 342 -16.22 1.26 -18.50
C SER A 342 -14.97 0.63 -17.85
N CYS A 343 -14.47 -0.42 -18.50
CA CYS A 343 -13.21 -1.11 -18.21
C CYS A 343 -12.00 -0.17 -18.16
N ILE A 344 -11.84 0.70 -19.16
CA ILE A 344 -10.70 1.61 -19.30
C ILE A 344 -10.57 2.50 -18.06
N LYS A 345 -11.68 3.05 -17.57
CA LYS A 345 -11.66 3.92 -16.38
C LYS A 345 -11.24 3.21 -15.10
N ILE A 346 -11.51 1.90 -14.97
CA ILE A 346 -11.05 1.10 -13.82
C ILE A 346 -9.56 0.85 -13.93
N CYS A 347 -9.08 0.47 -15.12
CA CYS A 347 -7.65 0.26 -15.36
C CYS A 347 -6.84 1.53 -15.14
N ASP A 348 -7.29 2.66 -15.68
CA ASP A 348 -6.62 3.94 -15.53
C ASP A 348 -6.55 4.38 -14.06
N ARG A 349 -7.65 4.24 -13.32
CA ARG A 349 -7.68 4.52 -11.87
C ARG A 349 -6.71 3.65 -11.10
N MET A 350 -6.64 2.37 -11.43
CA MET A 350 -5.70 1.48 -10.76
C MET A 350 -4.26 1.81 -11.11
N ASN A 351 -3.95 2.18 -12.35
CA ASN A 351 -2.62 2.60 -12.76
C ASN A 351 -2.20 3.91 -12.06
N GLU A 352 -3.04 4.93 -12.08
CA GLU A 352 -2.82 6.20 -11.36
C GLU A 352 -2.57 5.94 -9.87
N TYR A 353 -3.26 4.97 -9.34
CA TYR A 353 -3.30 4.66 -7.93
C TYR A 353 -2.16 3.80 -7.41
N LEU A 354 -1.70 2.89 -8.23
CA LEU A 354 -0.53 2.08 -7.91
C LEU A 354 0.76 2.92 -7.98
N SER A 355 0.64 4.23 -8.27
CA SER A 355 1.76 5.15 -8.50
C SER A 355 2.68 4.64 -9.60
N ALA A 356 2.05 4.14 -10.65
CA ALA A 356 2.75 3.34 -11.61
C ALA A 356 3.41 4.20 -12.68
N ASN A 357 4.62 4.64 -12.39
CA ASN A 357 5.65 4.73 -13.42
C ASN A 357 6.12 3.32 -13.88
N VAL A 358 5.43 2.27 -13.45
CA VAL A 358 5.73 0.87 -13.75
C VAL A 358 4.54 0.30 -14.48
N ASN A 359 4.76 -0.22 -15.68
CA ASN A 359 3.79 -1.05 -16.39
C ASN A 359 3.47 -2.27 -15.53
N PHE A 360 2.36 -2.20 -14.83
CA PHE A 360 1.94 -3.26 -13.94
C PHE A 360 1.53 -4.49 -14.74
N PRO A 361 1.95 -5.69 -14.35
CA PRO A 361 1.53 -6.92 -15.02
C PRO A 361 0.11 -7.29 -14.60
N TRP A 362 -0.86 -6.49 -15.01
CA TRP A 362 -2.25 -6.89 -14.93
C TRP A 362 -2.52 -8.01 -15.90
N THR A 363 -3.18 -9.05 -15.43
CA THR A 363 -3.84 -9.99 -16.33
C THR A 363 -5.28 -9.56 -16.48
N TYR A 364 -5.64 -9.18 -17.70
CA TYR A 364 -7.01 -8.93 -18.09
C TYR A 364 -7.56 -10.18 -18.78
N GLN A 365 -8.75 -10.57 -18.36
CA GLN A 365 -9.52 -11.62 -19.02
C GLN A 365 -11.00 -11.29 -18.97
N TYR A 366 -11.77 -11.84 -19.89
CA TYR A 366 -13.22 -11.77 -19.87
C TYR A 366 -13.80 -13.13 -20.23
N ASN A 367 -14.99 -13.43 -19.70
CA ASN A 367 -15.72 -14.64 -19.97
C ASN A 367 -17.19 -14.30 -20.22
N GLU A 368 -17.80 -14.95 -21.19
CA GLU A 368 -19.25 -14.93 -21.31
C GLU A 368 -19.86 -15.86 -20.24
N ILE A 369 -20.72 -15.28 -19.40
CA ILE A 369 -21.48 -16.02 -18.40
C ILE A 369 -22.98 -15.86 -18.67
N ARG A 370 -23.78 -16.80 -18.20
CA ARG A 370 -25.24 -16.68 -18.24
C ARG A 370 -25.79 -16.48 -16.85
N ILE A 371 -26.58 -15.42 -16.68
CA ILE A 371 -27.32 -15.09 -15.47
C ILE A 371 -28.79 -15.01 -15.83
N ASN A 372 -29.64 -15.85 -15.22
CA ASN A 372 -31.05 -15.92 -15.51
C ASN A 372 -31.33 -16.12 -17.04
N ASN A 373 -30.55 -16.99 -17.69
CA ASN A 373 -30.56 -17.27 -19.13
C ASN A 373 -30.15 -16.10 -20.06
N LYS A 374 -29.65 -14.98 -19.50
CA LYS A 374 -29.18 -13.84 -20.28
C LYS A 374 -27.64 -13.85 -20.38
N PRO A 375 -27.06 -13.64 -21.57
CA PRO A 375 -25.64 -13.56 -21.75
C PRO A 375 -25.10 -12.25 -21.17
N ILE A 376 -24.01 -12.33 -20.42
CA ILE A 376 -23.30 -11.21 -19.80
C ILE A 376 -21.81 -11.42 -19.98
N LEU A 377 -21.05 -10.38 -20.30
CA LEU A 377 -19.60 -10.40 -20.26
C LEU A 377 -19.12 -10.03 -18.84
N GLU A 378 -18.49 -10.98 -18.17
CA GLU A 378 -17.78 -10.75 -16.91
C GLU A 378 -16.32 -10.48 -17.20
N HIS A 379 -15.86 -9.32 -16.83
CA HIS A 379 -14.47 -8.87 -16.97
C HIS A 379 -13.72 -9.03 -15.65
N GLU A 380 -12.45 -9.38 -15.72
CA GLU A 380 -11.59 -9.56 -14.54
C GLU A 380 -10.21 -8.95 -14.75
N LEU A 381 -9.75 -8.20 -13.76
CA LEU A 381 -8.36 -7.80 -13.59
C LEU A 381 -7.77 -8.49 -12.35
N LEU A 382 -6.68 -9.18 -12.53
CA LEU A 382 -5.96 -9.85 -11.47
C LEU A 382 -4.46 -9.58 -11.60
N LEU A 383 -3.79 -9.28 -10.50
CA LEU A 383 -2.34 -9.35 -10.41
C LEU A 383 -1.94 -10.82 -10.26
N LYS A 384 -1.37 -11.41 -11.31
CA LYS A 384 -0.98 -12.83 -11.28
C LYS A 384 0.34 -13.12 -10.59
N GLU A 385 1.28 -12.21 -10.71
CA GLU A 385 2.64 -12.47 -10.23
C GLU A 385 3.17 -11.25 -9.48
N LYS A 386 3.81 -11.49 -8.36
CA LYS A 386 4.64 -10.45 -7.74
C LYS A 386 5.77 -10.16 -8.71
N PRO A 387 5.96 -8.91 -9.15
CA PRO A 387 7.18 -8.59 -9.85
C PRO A 387 8.34 -8.89 -8.91
N LEU A 388 9.36 -9.52 -9.44
CA LEU A 388 10.63 -9.70 -8.74
C LEU A 388 11.17 -8.31 -8.38
N VAL A 389 10.98 -7.89 -7.14
CA VAL A 389 11.61 -6.67 -6.63
C VAL A 389 13.06 -7.01 -6.38
N LEU A 390 13.90 -6.68 -7.34
CA LEU A 390 15.34 -6.72 -7.15
C LEU A 390 15.68 -5.77 -6.00
N LYS A 391 16.06 -6.32 -4.85
CA LYS A 391 16.59 -5.51 -3.74
C LYS A 391 17.72 -4.66 -4.29
N LYS A 392 17.77 -3.37 -3.96
CA LYS A 392 18.91 -2.51 -4.28
C LYS A 392 20.19 -3.25 -3.91
N LEU A 393 21.01 -3.51 -4.91
CA LEU A 393 22.28 -4.23 -4.75
C LEU A 393 23.17 -3.46 -3.76
N LYS A 394 23.67 -4.13 -2.75
CA LYS A 394 24.76 -3.58 -1.95
C LYS A 394 25.98 -3.44 -2.87
N GLN A 395 26.69 -2.32 -2.79
CA GLN A 395 28.00 -2.21 -3.41
C GLN A 395 28.86 -3.35 -2.89
N SER A 396 29.11 -4.35 -3.72
CA SER A 396 29.98 -5.46 -3.40
C SER A 396 31.35 -5.21 -4.00
N ASN A 397 32.38 -5.65 -3.29
CA ASN A 397 33.77 -5.41 -3.66
C ASN A 397 34.11 -6.20 -4.95
N ILE A 398 34.42 -5.49 -6.04
CA ILE A 398 34.76 -6.01 -7.37
C ILE A 398 35.93 -7.02 -7.31
N GLN A 399 36.82 -6.84 -6.34
CA GLN A 399 38.02 -7.69 -6.22
C GLN A 399 37.65 -9.17 -6.03
N ASN A 400 36.57 -9.47 -5.29
CA ASN A 400 36.11 -10.85 -5.09
C ASN A 400 35.63 -11.54 -6.38
N ILE A 401 35.19 -10.76 -7.37
CA ILE A 401 34.74 -11.28 -8.66
C ILE A 401 35.96 -11.49 -9.57
N VAL A 402 36.88 -10.55 -9.62
CA VAL A 402 38.13 -10.65 -10.40
C VAL A 402 38.92 -11.88 -9.98
N ASP A 403 39.00 -12.16 -8.69
CA ASP A 403 39.72 -13.34 -8.16
C ASP A 403 39.03 -14.67 -8.57
N LYS A 404 37.71 -14.70 -8.72
CA LYS A 404 37.01 -15.87 -9.27
C LYS A 404 37.30 -16.05 -10.79
N PHE A 405 37.44 -14.96 -11.53
CA PHE A 405 37.68 -14.99 -12.99
C PHE A 405 39.08 -15.41 -13.38
N VAL A 406 40.08 -14.88 -12.69
CA VAL A 406 41.50 -15.13 -13.04
C VAL A 406 41.84 -16.60 -12.96
N LYS A 407 41.18 -17.37 -12.07
CA LYS A 407 41.41 -18.82 -11.96
C LYS A 407 40.90 -19.66 -13.13
N ASN A 408 39.89 -19.18 -13.87
CA ASN A 408 39.21 -19.94 -14.92
C ASN A 408 39.47 -19.40 -16.33
N CYS A 409 40.18 -18.28 -16.47
CA CYS A 409 40.49 -17.70 -17.75
C CYS A 409 41.65 -18.45 -18.42
N PRO A 410 41.52 -18.88 -19.70
CA PRO A 410 42.64 -19.39 -20.45
C PRO A 410 43.79 -18.38 -20.50
N MET A 411 45.05 -18.86 -20.31
CA MET A 411 46.25 -18.01 -20.25
C MET A 411 46.69 -17.49 -21.60
N GLU A 412 45.95 -17.76 -22.65
CA GLU A 412 46.23 -17.27 -24.01
C GLU A 412 46.07 -15.76 -24.09
N LYS A 413 46.98 -15.12 -24.79
CA LYS A 413 47.04 -13.65 -24.94
C LYS A 413 45.73 -13.04 -25.41
N VAL A 414 45.00 -13.71 -26.29
CA VAL A 414 43.72 -13.26 -26.84
C VAL A 414 42.63 -13.18 -25.74
N TYR A 415 42.58 -14.21 -24.89
CA TYR A 415 41.60 -14.23 -23.76
C TYR A 415 41.95 -13.15 -22.74
N LEU A 416 43.20 -13.00 -22.37
CA LEU A 416 43.63 -11.98 -21.39
C LEU A 416 43.38 -10.56 -21.89
N GLN A 417 43.64 -10.29 -23.15
CA GLN A 417 43.35 -8.97 -23.75
C GLN A 417 41.86 -8.69 -23.79
N ARG A 418 41.07 -9.71 -24.16
CA ARG A 418 39.62 -9.59 -24.19
C ARG A 418 39.04 -9.38 -22.79
N LEU A 419 39.50 -10.13 -21.79
CA LEU A 419 39.07 -10.01 -20.40
C LEU A 419 39.34 -8.60 -19.85
N ASN A 420 40.55 -8.08 -20.02
CA ASN A 420 40.91 -6.74 -19.58
C ASN A 420 40.06 -5.65 -20.25
N TYR A 421 39.76 -5.78 -21.51
CA TYR A 421 38.92 -4.85 -22.25
C TYR A 421 37.48 -4.85 -21.68
N GLU A 422 36.91 -6.05 -21.48
CA GLU A 422 35.54 -6.17 -20.95
C GLU A 422 35.44 -5.66 -19.52
N LEU A 423 36.39 -5.99 -18.63
CA LEU A 423 36.40 -5.55 -17.24
C LEU A 423 36.48 -4.02 -17.12
N ASN A 424 37.30 -3.38 -17.95
CA ASN A 424 37.41 -1.92 -17.98
C ASN A 424 36.06 -1.28 -18.35
N MET A 425 35.41 -1.77 -19.42
CA MET A 425 34.12 -1.23 -19.85
C MET A 425 32.99 -1.49 -18.84
N ILE A 426 32.95 -2.66 -18.21
CA ILE A 426 31.99 -3.00 -17.14
C ILE A 426 32.16 -2.04 -15.95
N LYS A 427 33.41 -1.74 -15.58
CA LYS A 427 33.76 -0.80 -14.52
C LYS A 427 33.35 0.65 -14.86
N GLU A 428 33.70 1.11 -16.06
CA GLU A 428 33.34 2.45 -16.53
C GLU A 428 31.82 2.70 -16.53
N LYS A 429 31.04 1.65 -16.84
CA LYS A 429 29.57 1.71 -16.84
C LYS A 429 28.92 1.32 -15.51
N ASN A 430 29.70 1.05 -14.45
CA ASN A 430 29.23 0.65 -13.12
C ASN A 430 28.30 -0.58 -13.13
N LEU A 431 28.59 -1.59 -13.96
CA LEU A 431 27.76 -2.78 -14.15
C LEU A 431 28.18 -4.00 -13.33
N GLU A 432 29.18 -3.88 -12.46
CA GLU A 432 29.70 -4.98 -11.65
C GLU A 432 28.61 -5.59 -10.76
N SER A 433 27.83 -4.75 -10.09
CA SER A 433 26.75 -5.21 -9.22
C SER A 433 25.63 -5.92 -10.00
N TYR A 434 25.42 -5.57 -11.25
CA TYR A 434 24.47 -6.24 -12.14
C TYR A 434 24.90 -7.67 -12.46
N LEU A 435 26.17 -7.88 -12.80
CA LEU A 435 26.73 -9.20 -13.05
C LEU A 435 26.79 -10.07 -11.79
N ILE A 436 27.11 -9.49 -10.63
CA ILE A 436 27.07 -10.19 -9.34
C ILE A 436 25.66 -10.71 -9.07
N ARG A 437 24.65 -9.91 -9.35
CA ARG A 437 23.27 -10.32 -9.14
C ARG A 437 22.88 -11.51 -10.03
N ALA A 438 23.34 -11.52 -11.28
CA ALA A 438 23.13 -12.65 -12.17
C ALA A 438 23.77 -13.94 -11.61
N VAL A 439 24.98 -13.84 -11.06
CA VAL A 439 25.66 -14.98 -10.41
C VAL A 439 24.93 -15.43 -9.15
N GLU A 440 24.47 -14.50 -8.30
CA GLU A 440 23.69 -14.83 -7.10
C GLU A 440 22.42 -15.61 -7.44
N ILE A 441 21.74 -15.26 -8.55
CA ILE A 441 20.57 -15.99 -9.03
C ILE A 441 20.95 -17.43 -9.40
N LEU A 442 22.05 -17.63 -10.10
CA LEU A 442 22.53 -18.97 -10.46
C LEU A 442 22.97 -19.78 -9.22
N GLU A 443 23.65 -19.15 -8.27
CA GLU A 443 24.04 -19.78 -7.01
C GLU A 443 22.80 -20.21 -6.18
N MET A 444 21.76 -19.37 -6.12
CA MET A 444 20.52 -19.70 -5.42
C MET A 444 19.80 -20.90 -6.03
N THR A 445 19.90 -21.05 -7.33
CA THR A 445 19.32 -22.20 -8.05
C THR A 445 20.26 -23.41 -8.12
N ASN A 446 21.41 -23.38 -7.41
CA ASN A 446 22.46 -24.38 -7.46
C ASN A 446 22.96 -24.65 -8.89
N PHE A 447 23.04 -23.59 -9.71
CA PHE A 447 23.44 -23.69 -11.12
C PHE A 447 22.64 -24.75 -11.89
N ILE A 448 21.31 -24.80 -11.67
CA ILE A 448 20.42 -25.63 -12.48
C ILE A 448 20.74 -25.43 -13.96
N PRO A 449 20.79 -26.48 -14.78
CA PRO A 449 21.02 -26.34 -16.21
C PRO A 449 20.09 -25.31 -16.83
N HIS A 450 20.66 -24.28 -17.43
CA HIS A 450 19.93 -23.17 -18.02
C HIS A 450 20.52 -22.82 -19.38
N VAL A 451 19.74 -22.16 -20.19
CA VAL A 451 20.18 -21.52 -21.42
C VAL A 451 20.08 -20.02 -21.24
N THR A 452 21.12 -19.30 -21.64
CA THR A 452 21.09 -17.85 -21.59
C THR A 452 20.87 -17.30 -22.99
N ARG A 453 19.87 -16.45 -23.13
CA ARG A 453 19.55 -15.72 -24.34
C ARG A 453 20.00 -14.28 -24.25
N GLY A 454 19.89 -13.55 -25.35
CA GLY A 454 20.22 -12.14 -25.40
C GLY A 454 21.69 -11.88 -25.75
N SER A 455 22.14 -10.68 -25.39
CA SER A 455 23.46 -10.19 -25.75
C SER A 455 24.58 -10.72 -24.86
N CYS A 456 24.30 -11.32 -23.72
CA CYS A 456 25.28 -11.81 -22.74
C CYS A 456 26.19 -12.95 -23.28
N GLY A 457 25.72 -13.72 -24.28
CA GLY A 457 26.55 -14.71 -25.01
C GLY A 457 27.75 -14.12 -25.76
N SER A 458 27.85 -12.79 -25.86
CA SER A 458 29.00 -12.11 -26.47
C SER A 458 30.00 -11.55 -25.44
N SER A 459 29.82 -11.85 -24.15
CA SER A 459 30.72 -11.43 -23.07
C SER A 459 31.55 -12.60 -22.54
N LEU A 460 32.87 -12.47 -22.55
CA LEU A 460 33.79 -13.42 -21.94
C LEU A 460 33.62 -13.44 -20.42
N VAL A 461 33.34 -12.29 -19.81
CA VAL A 461 33.06 -12.18 -18.39
C VAL A 461 31.80 -12.99 -18.04
N CYS A 462 30.70 -12.90 -18.81
CA CYS A 462 29.53 -13.72 -18.61
C CYS A 462 29.80 -15.22 -18.76
N TYR A 463 30.63 -15.61 -19.70
CA TYR A 463 31.08 -17.00 -19.90
C TYR A 463 31.88 -17.54 -18.70
N LEU A 464 32.87 -16.79 -18.23
CA LEU A 464 33.69 -17.18 -17.08
C LEU A 464 32.92 -17.22 -15.75
N LEU A 465 31.82 -16.47 -15.64
CA LEU A 465 30.91 -16.51 -14.51
C LEU A 465 29.91 -17.66 -14.54
N GLY A 466 29.84 -18.38 -15.64
CA GLY A 466 28.79 -19.38 -15.85
C GLY A 466 27.42 -18.78 -16.12
N ILE A 467 27.32 -17.47 -16.36
CA ILE A 467 26.09 -16.80 -16.79
C ILE A 467 25.74 -17.27 -18.22
N SER A 468 26.75 -17.34 -19.12
CA SER A 468 26.58 -17.81 -20.49
C SER A 468 27.36 -19.10 -20.72
N ASN A 469 26.80 -19.98 -21.55
CA ASN A 469 27.44 -21.23 -21.96
C ASN A 469 28.25 -21.07 -23.28
N VAL A 470 28.32 -19.84 -23.81
CA VAL A 470 28.96 -19.53 -25.08
C VAL A 470 30.31 -18.87 -24.83
N ASP A 471 31.40 -19.47 -25.31
CA ASP A 471 32.73 -18.86 -25.33
C ASP A 471 32.84 -17.87 -26.50
N PRO A 472 32.78 -16.55 -26.25
CA PRO A 472 32.75 -15.55 -27.32
C PRO A 472 34.09 -15.38 -28.02
N VAL A 473 35.19 -15.77 -27.39
CA VAL A 473 36.53 -15.70 -28.01
C VAL A 473 36.68 -16.83 -29.00
N LYS A 474 36.33 -18.06 -28.62
CA LYS A 474 36.36 -19.24 -29.49
C LYS A 474 35.50 -19.05 -30.74
N TYR A 475 34.35 -18.44 -30.61
CA TYR A 475 33.43 -18.22 -31.73
C TYR A 475 33.54 -16.83 -32.37
N ASN A 476 34.57 -16.06 -32.01
CA ASN A 476 34.87 -14.73 -32.55
C ASN A 476 33.67 -13.78 -32.49
N ILE A 477 32.97 -13.77 -31.35
CA ILE A 477 31.77 -12.91 -31.13
C ILE A 477 32.21 -11.56 -30.55
N SER A 478 31.76 -10.47 -31.18
CA SER A 478 32.09 -9.11 -30.73
C SER A 478 31.41 -8.73 -29.43
N PHE A 479 32.15 -8.20 -28.44
CA PHE A 479 31.65 -7.68 -27.18
C PHE A 479 30.70 -6.49 -27.32
N ALA A 480 30.85 -5.75 -28.43
CA ALA A 480 29.98 -4.60 -28.71
C ALA A 480 28.46 -4.94 -28.77
N ARG A 481 28.13 -6.22 -28.94
CA ARG A 481 26.73 -6.70 -28.85
C ARG A 481 26.20 -6.68 -27.43
N PHE A 482 27.05 -6.89 -26.42
CA PHE A 482 26.68 -6.83 -24.99
C PHE A 482 26.81 -5.41 -24.48
N LEU A 483 27.99 -4.81 -24.61
CA LEU A 483 28.28 -3.44 -24.18
C LEU A 483 29.08 -2.70 -25.26
N ASN A 484 28.75 -1.42 -25.43
CA ASN A 484 29.49 -0.47 -26.25
C ASN A 484 29.35 0.94 -25.67
N ASN A 485 30.16 1.89 -26.13
CA ASN A 485 30.19 3.25 -25.62
C ASN A 485 28.91 4.05 -25.87
N TYR A 486 28.10 3.64 -26.84
CA TYR A 486 26.90 4.35 -27.28
C TYR A 486 25.62 3.78 -26.67
N ARG A 487 25.68 2.70 -25.89
CA ARG A 487 24.54 2.06 -25.30
C ARG A 487 24.33 2.57 -23.86
N ASP A 488 23.23 3.29 -23.62
CA ASP A 488 22.87 3.82 -22.31
C ASP A 488 21.98 2.87 -21.48
N ASN A 489 21.33 1.90 -22.13
CA ASN A 489 20.50 0.91 -21.46
C ASN A 489 21.33 -0.25 -20.90
N LEU A 490 20.85 -0.83 -19.79
CA LEU A 490 21.40 -2.07 -19.24
C LEU A 490 21.36 -3.20 -20.29
N PRO A 491 22.42 -4.01 -20.40
CA PRO A 491 22.40 -5.17 -21.28
C PRO A 491 21.44 -6.25 -20.71
N ASP A 492 20.78 -6.97 -21.61
CA ASP A 492 19.86 -8.04 -21.23
C ASP A 492 20.62 -9.32 -20.88
N ILE A 493 20.25 -9.93 -19.75
CA ILE A 493 20.66 -11.27 -19.32
C ILE A 493 19.41 -12.09 -19.06
N ASP A 494 19.03 -12.93 -20.01
CA ASP A 494 17.83 -13.74 -19.96
C ASP A 494 18.16 -15.19 -19.62
N PHE A 495 17.67 -15.69 -18.49
CA PHE A 495 17.84 -17.08 -18.09
C PHE A 495 16.59 -17.91 -18.44
N ASP A 496 16.76 -18.91 -19.30
CA ASP A 496 15.75 -19.92 -19.56
C ASP A 496 16.03 -21.17 -18.72
N PHE A 497 15.19 -21.41 -17.73
CA PHE A 497 15.21 -22.64 -16.93
C PHE A 497 14.22 -23.67 -17.48
N PRO A 498 14.45 -24.99 -17.26
CA PRO A 498 13.46 -25.99 -17.60
C PRO A 498 12.10 -25.70 -16.99
N HIS A 499 11.04 -25.79 -17.77
CA HIS A 499 9.68 -25.41 -17.36
C HIS A 499 9.23 -26.08 -16.06
N TYR A 500 9.57 -27.35 -15.86
CA TYR A 500 9.20 -28.11 -14.66
C TYR A 500 9.91 -27.66 -13.38
N LEU A 501 10.97 -26.83 -13.49
CA LEU A 501 11.72 -26.25 -12.35
C LEU A 501 11.32 -24.80 -12.08
N ARG A 502 10.41 -24.23 -12.86
CA ARG A 502 10.02 -22.82 -12.77
C ARG A 502 9.61 -22.44 -11.35
N ASP A 503 8.70 -23.19 -10.76
CA ASP A 503 8.14 -22.89 -9.43
C ASP A 503 9.20 -23.01 -8.33
N GLU A 504 10.12 -23.97 -8.45
CA GLU A 504 11.25 -24.14 -7.53
C GLU A 504 12.21 -22.94 -7.60
N VAL A 505 12.53 -22.47 -8.82
CA VAL A 505 13.38 -21.29 -9.04
C VAL A 505 12.75 -20.05 -8.44
N PHE A 506 11.45 -19.81 -8.69
CA PHE A 506 10.73 -18.68 -8.12
C PHE A 506 10.67 -18.75 -6.60
N LEU A 507 10.40 -19.92 -6.03
CA LEU A 507 10.39 -20.11 -4.57
C LEU A 507 11.75 -19.76 -3.93
N LYS A 508 12.85 -20.20 -4.54
CA LYS A 508 14.22 -19.90 -4.05
C LYS A 508 14.55 -18.41 -4.16
N LEU A 509 14.06 -17.73 -5.20
CA LEU A 509 14.22 -16.29 -5.38
C LEU A 509 13.36 -15.45 -4.41
N GLU A 510 12.21 -15.98 -3.98
CA GLU A 510 11.32 -15.33 -3.01
C GLU A 510 11.82 -15.43 -1.55
N LEU A 511 12.54 -16.49 -1.21
CA LEU A 511 13.01 -16.74 0.16
C LEU A 511 14.22 -15.89 0.60
N LYS A 512 14.84 -15.14 -0.31
CA LYS A 512 15.95 -14.21 -0.04
C LYS A 512 15.54 -12.74 -0.23
#